data_1b859116126a7f57886324f69800ebe8
#
_entry.id   1b859116126a7f57886324f69800ebe8
#
_cell.length_a   1.000
_cell.length_b   1.000
_cell.length_c   1.000
_cell.angle_alpha   90.00
_cell.angle_beta   90.00
_cell.angle_gamma   90.00
#
_symmetry.space_group_name_H-M   'P 1'
#
loop_
_entity.id
_entity.type
_entity.pdbx_description
1 polymer ?
#
loop_
_entity_poly.entity_id
_entity_poly.type
_entity_poly.pdbx_seq_one_letter_code
_entity_poly.pdbx_strand_id
1 'polypeptide(L)'
;MARLFAKHLGVDLELVVVTNQNRIAALQTGKVDALFATLGISAERAKSLQYSIPYAEDSMPVIAPIGTKIASFKDLDGMTVGVPKGSTQENTLPNVAAGANMLSFDDDSATIQALLSGQVDAIGTTQFAIGRIEETAPGKFEEKIVLATNYKGVGTILGDKEINATVNAFLEDLKANGTIEELYQKWFKLGQPKFEAPVEGVSFTVE
;
A
#
# COMPACT_ATOMS: atom_id res chain seq x y z
N MET A 1 -2.02 -12.21 -6.49
CA MET A 1 -2.57 -11.37 -7.57
C MET A 1 -1.80 -11.57 -8.87
N ALA A 2 -0.54 -11.12 -9.05
CA ALA A 2 0.20 -11.22 -10.31
C ALA A 2 0.22 -12.65 -10.92
N ARG A 3 0.42 -13.69 -10.10
CA ARG A 3 0.37 -15.10 -10.56
C ARG A 3 -1.00 -15.51 -11.11
N LEU A 4 -2.08 -15.01 -10.52
CA LEU A 4 -3.43 -15.27 -11.00
C LEU A 4 -3.69 -14.52 -12.31
N PHE A 5 -3.17 -13.32 -12.45
CA PHE A 5 -3.29 -12.53 -13.67
C PHE A 5 -2.53 -13.18 -14.84
N ALA A 6 -1.27 -13.56 -14.65
CA ALA A 6 -0.50 -14.28 -15.68
C ALA A 6 -1.18 -15.58 -16.13
N LYS A 7 -1.73 -16.36 -15.17
CA LYS A 7 -2.52 -17.54 -15.46
C LYS A 7 -3.80 -17.22 -16.27
N HIS A 8 -4.48 -16.13 -15.93
CA HIS A 8 -5.66 -15.65 -16.66
C HIS A 8 -5.33 -15.31 -18.12
N LEU A 9 -4.17 -14.69 -18.35
CA LEU A 9 -3.68 -14.35 -19.69
C LEU A 9 -3.08 -15.53 -20.44
N GLY A 10 -2.76 -16.65 -19.79
CA GLY A 10 -2.07 -17.78 -20.39
C GLY A 10 -0.61 -17.51 -20.75
N VAL A 11 0.07 -16.65 -19.98
CA VAL A 11 1.48 -16.25 -20.19
C VAL A 11 2.36 -16.60 -19.00
N ASP A 12 3.66 -16.67 -19.23
CA ASP A 12 4.66 -16.81 -18.17
C ASP A 12 4.79 -15.52 -17.36
N LEU A 13 5.04 -15.66 -16.07
CA LEU A 13 5.23 -14.56 -15.13
C LEU A 13 6.69 -14.31 -14.83
N GLU A 14 7.17 -13.12 -15.12
CA GLU A 14 8.41 -12.58 -14.58
C GLU A 14 8.11 -11.59 -13.44
N LEU A 15 8.72 -11.80 -12.26
CA LEU A 15 8.57 -10.91 -11.11
C LEU A 15 9.78 -9.99 -10.98
N VAL A 16 9.56 -8.70 -11.08
CA VAL A 16 10.56 -7.66 -10.85
C VAL A 16 10.29 -6.99 -9.51
N VAL A 17 11.28 -7.01 -8.62
CA VAL A 17 11.17 -6.32 -7.31
C VAL A 17 11.31 -4.82 -7.53
N VAL A 18 10.35 -4.07 -6.99
CA VAL A 18 10.32 -2.61 -7.03
C VAL A 18 10.10 -2.04 -5.63
N THR A 19 10.58 -0.82 -5.39
CA THR A 19 10.32 -0.03 -4.18
C THR A 19 9.19 0.98 -4.43
N ASN A 20 8.69 1.60 -3.37
CA ASN A 20 7.71 2.69 -3.50
C ASN A 20 8.23 3.84 -4.36
N GLN A 21 9.54 4.13 -4.33
CA GLN A 21 10.17 5.20 -5.11
C GLN A 21 10.28 4.89 -6.59
N ASN A 22 10.67 3.65 -6.96
CA ASN A 22 11.05 3.35 -8.34
C ASN A 22 9.96 2.66 -9.17
N ARG A 23 8.86 2.18 -8.54
CA ARG A 23 7.82 1.39 -9.22
C ARG A 23 7.17 2.12 -10.39
N ILE A 24 6.86 3.42 -10.25
CA ILE A 24 6.24 4.20 -11.34
C ILE A 24 7.21 4.37 -12.50
N ALA A 25 8.48 4.69 -12.23
CA ALA A 25 9.50 4.79 -13.27
C ALA A 25 9.75 3.44 -13.96
N ALA A 26 9.72 2.32 -13.22
CA ALA A 26 9.86 0.99 -13.80
C ALA A 26 8.71 0.68 -14.79
N LEU A 27 7.48 1.10 -14.48
CA LEU A 27 6.35 0.98 -15.38
C LEU A 27 6.51 1.89 -16.62
N GLN A 28 6.81 3.17 -16.43
CA GLN A 28 6.94 4.14 -17.52
C GLN A 28 8.06 3.83 -18.52
N THR A 29 9.11 3.16 -18.05
CA THR A 29 10.25 2.74 -18.89
C THR A 29 10.05 1.37 -19.54
N GLY A 30 8.91 0.72 -19.31
CA GLY A 30 8.64 -0.62 -19.84
C GLY A 30 9.47 -1.75 -19.20
N LYS A 31 10.06 -1.49 -18.02
CA LYS A 31 10.75 -2.52 -17.23
C LYS A 31 9.77 -3.53 -16.65
N VAL A 32 8.53 -3.11 -16.42
CA VAL A 32 7.39 -3.94 -16.00
C VAL A 32 6.15 -3.53 -16.78
N ASP A 33 5.24 -4.47 -17.04
CA ASP A 33 4.00 -4.23 -17.77
C ASP A 33 2.85 -3.81 -16.85
N ALA A 34 2.89 -4.23 -15.58
CA ALA A 34 1.88 -3.90 -14.58
C ALA A 34 2.45 -3.90 -13.16
N LEU A 35 1.91 -3.04 -12.31
CA LEU A 35 2.31 -2.89 -10.91
C LEU A 35 1.30 -3.56 -9.98
N PHE A 36 1.55 -4.80 -9.59
CA PHE A 36 0.88 -5.48 -8.47
C PHE A 36 1.67 -5.25 -7.17
N ALA A 37 1.83 -3.99 -6.77
CA ALA A 37 2.84 -3.56 -5.79
C ALA A 37 2.24 -2.75 -4.62
N THR A 38 1.04 -3.14 -4.14
CA THR A 38 0.31 -2.41 -3.07
C THR A 38 0.23 -0.91 -3.34
N LEU A 39 0.02 -0.53 -4.60
CA LEU A 39 0.03 0.84 -5.06
C LEU A 39 -1.20 1.60 -4.57
N GLY A 40 -1.01 2.52 -3.63
CA GLY A 40 -2.07 3.41 -3.13
C GLY A 40 -2.60 4.32 -4.24
N ILE A 41 -3.92 4.36 -4.37
CA ILE A 41 -4.61 5.17 -5.38
C ILE A 41 -4.58 6.63 -4.94
N SER A 42 -4.13 7.52 -5.83
CA SER A 42 -4.17 8.98 -5.62
C SER A 42 -4.25 9.73 -6.95
N ALA A 43 -4.89 10.90 -6.94
CA ALA A 43 -5.01 11.77 -8.11
C ALA A 43 -3.63 12.26 -8.63
N GLU A 44 -2.65 12.43 -7.76
CA GLU A 44 -1.29 12.81 -8.16
C GLU A 44 -0.65 11.71 -9.01
N ARG A 45 -0.66 10.46 -8.53
CA ARG A 45 -0.08 9.33 -9.26
C ARG A 45 -0.86 9.00 -10.55
N ALA A 46 -2.17 9.25 -10.56
CA ALA A 46 -3.01 9.05 -11.75
C ALA A 46 -2.60 9.92 -12.95
N LYS A 47 -1.79 10.98 -12.73
CA LYS A 47 -1.18 11.77 -13.81
C LYS A 47 -0.03 11.03 -14.53
N SER A 48 0.50 9.98 -13.92
CA SER A 48 1.71 9.28 -14.37
C SER A 48 1.46 7.81 -14.76
N LEU A 49 0.32 7.26 -14.38
CA LEU A 49 -0.08 5.88 -14.69
C LEU A 49 -1.61 5.77 -14.72
N GLN A 50 -2.10 4.69 -15.33
CA GLN A 50 -3.50 4.32 -15.28
C GLN A 50 -3.74 3.35 -14.13
N TYR A 51 -4.77 3.61 -13.30
CA TYR A 51 -5.21 2.67 -12.29
C TYR A 51 -6.28 1.72 -12.78
N SER A 52 -6.26 0.50 -12.28
CA SER A 52 -7.42 -0.39 -12.28
C SER A 52 -8.44 0.03 -11.24
N ILE A 53 -9.63 -0.60 -11.27
CA ILE A 53 -10.53 -0.61 -10.13
C ILE A 53 -9.79 -1.11 -8.87
N PRO A 54 -10.21 -0.67 -7.65
CA PRO A 54 -9.58 -1.11 -6.41
C PRO A 54 -9.72 -2.62 -6.20
N TYR A 55 -8.65 -3.27 -5.72
CA TYR A 55 -8.66 -4.68 -5.35
C TYR A 55 -8.35 -4.92 -3.87
N ALA A 56 -7.84 -3.90 -3.17
CA ALA A 56 -7.58 -3.96 -1.73
C ALA A 56 -7.80 -2.59 -1.10
N GLU A 57 -8.11 -2.61 0.19
CA GLU A 57 -8.09 -1.45 1.07
C GLU A 57 -6.95 -1.62 2.06
N ASP A 58 -6.29 -0.54 2.40
CA ASP A 58 -5.20 -0.51 3.36
C ASP A 58 -5.42 0.62 4.37
N SER A 59 -5.56 0.22 5.62
CA SER A 59 -5.42 1.12 6.75
C SER A 59 -3.92 1.36 6.98
N MET A 60 -3.54 2.61 7.16
CA MET A 60 -2.14 3.02 7.39
C MET A 60 -1.96 3.41 8.85
N PRO A 61 -1.70 2.43 9.74
CA PRO A 61 -1.51 2.71 11.16
C PRO A 61 -0.17 3.34 11.46
N VAL A 62 -0.12 4.05 12.58
CA VAL A 62 1.10 4.27 13.35
C VAL A 62 1.29 3.07 14.25
N ILE A 63 2.45 2.41 14.15
CA ILE A 63 2.85 1.29 15.00
C ILE A 63 3.96 1.77 15.95
N ALA A 64 3.84 1.47 17.23
CA ALA A 64 4.80 1.84 18.26
C ALA A 64 4.91 0.73 19.33
N PRO A 65 5.92 0.76 20.22
CA PRO A 65 6.02 -0.17 21.33
C PRO A 65 4.76 -0.14 22.20
N ILE A 66 4.38 -1.31 22.75
CA ILE A 66 3.27 -1.43 23.70
C ILE A 66 3.51 -0.49 24.87
N GLY A 67 2.45 0.22 25.28
CA GLY A 67 2.51 1.19 26.38
C GLY A 67 2.93 2.60 25.95
N THR A 68 3.41 2.82 24.72
CA THR A 68 3.60 4.18 24.21
C THR A 68 2.24 4.89 24.12
N LYS A 69 2.14 6.09 24.68
CA LYS A 69 0.88 6.85 24.71
C LYS A 69 0.72 7.65 23.42
N ILE A 70 0.00 7.10 22.46
CA ILE A 70 -0.37 7.75 21.22
C ILE A 70 -1.87 7.49 21.01
N ALA A 71 -2.70 8.49 21.31
CA ALA A 71 -4.15 8.45 21.12
C ALA A 71 -4.64 9.45 20.06
N SER A 72 -3.76 10.38 19.65
CA SER A 72 -4.04 11.41 18.65
C SER A 72 -2.77 11.76 17.85
N PHE A 73 -2.91 12.46 16.74
CA PHE A 73 -1.77 12.94 15.96
C PHE A 73 -0.87 13.90 16.73
N LYS A 74 -1.44 14.65 17.69
CA LYS A 74 -0.68 15.55 18.55
C LYS A 74 0.29 14.83 19.48
N ASP A 75 0.00 13.59 19.82
CA ASP A 75 0.90 12.80 20.69
C ASP A 75 2.17 12.35 19.95
N LEU A 76 2.23 12.57 18.64
CA LEU A 76 3.44 12.39 17.83
C LEU A 76 4.39 13.58 17.87
N ASP A 77 4.01 14.71 18.47
CA ASP A 77 4.86 15.91 18.54
C ASP A 77 6.18 15.60 19.26
N GLY A 78 7.28 15.87 18.57
CA GLY A 78 8.64 15.60 19.05
C GLY A 78 9.10 14.14 18.93
N MET A 79 8.21 13.19 18.61
CA MET A 79 8.59 11.80 18.35
C MET A 79 9.24 11.65 16.99
N THR A 80 10.18 10.72 16.86
CA THR A 80 10.74 10.32 15.57
C THR A 80 9.87 9.23 14.95
N VAL A 81 9.24 9.55 13.81
CA VAL A 81 8.33 8.64 13.11
C VAL A 81 8.94 8.22 11.77
N GLY A 82 9.24 6.92 11.65
CA GLY A 82 9.77 6.32 10.42
C GLY A 82 8.67 6.09 9.38
N VAL A 83 8.95 6.37 8.10
CA VAL A 83 8.04 6.07 6.98
C VAL A 83 8.83 5.57 5.76
N PRO A 84 8.25 4.74 4.88
CA PRO A 84 8.91 4.36 3.63
C PRO A 84 8.90 5.52 2.63
N LYS A 85 10.03 5.80 1.96
CA LYS A 85 10.13 6.79 0.88
C LYS A 85 9.19 6.47 -0.28
N GLY A 86 8.57 7.50 -0.87
CA GLY A 86 7.62 7.38 -1.98
C GLY A 86 6.29 6.72 -1.60
N SER A 87 6.05 6.54 -0.31
CA SER A 87 4.80 5.99 0.22
C SER A 87 3.72 7.05 0.39
N THR A 88 2.48 6.62 0.60
CA THR A 88 1.39 7.52 0.98
C THR A 88 1.59 8.07 2.39
N GLN A 89 2.18 7.29 3.29
CA GLN A 89 2.48 7.69 4.67
C GLN A 89 3.46 8.86 4.73
N GLU A 90 4.50 8.85 3.87
CA GLU A 90 5.45 9.97 3.75
C GLU A 90 4.76 11.28 3.37
N ASN A 91 3.79 11.20 2.44
CA ASN A 91 3.03 12.39 2.02
C ASN A 91 1.97 12.82 3.03
N THR A 92 1.43 11.90 3.81
CA THR A 92 0.31 12.17 4.74
C THR A 92 0.80 12.69 6.08
N LEU A 93 1.85 12.09 6.66
CA LEU A 93 2.32 12.38 8.02
C LEU A 93 2.57 13.88 8.28
N PRO A 94 3.25 14.64 7.39
CA PRO A 94 3.48 16.07 7.62
C PRO A 94 2.20 16.92 7.70
N ASN A 95 1.12 16.45 7.05
CA ASN A 95 -0.15 17.17 7.01
C ASN A 95 -1.01 16.92 8.26
N VAL A 96 -0.87 15.76 8.91
CA VAL A 96 -1.69 15.37 10.06
C VAL A 96 -0.93 15.46 11.38
N ALA A 97 0.39 15.38 11.37
CA ALA A 97 1.28 15.40 12.54
C ALA A 97 2.52 16.24 12.26
N ALA A 98 2.33 17.54 12.01
CA ALA A 98 3.42 18.46 11.64
C ALA A 98 4.51 18.63 12.72
N GLY A 99 4.21 18.28 13.98
CA GLY A 99 5.18 18.30 15.09
C GLY A 99 6.02 17.03 15.22
N ALA A 100 5.75 15.98 14.43
CA ALA A 100 6.56 14.77 14.40
C ALA A 100 7.87 14.98 13.61
N ASN A 101 8.96 14.36 14.08
CA ASN A 101 10.23 14.31 13.35
C ASN A 101 10.18 13.15 12.36
N MET A 102 9.79 13.40 11.11
CA MET A 102 9.70 12.35 10.10
C MET A 102 11.08 11.90 9.63
N LEU A 103 11.29 10.57 9.58
CA LEU A 103 12.50 9.95 9.05
C LEU A 103 12.12 8.95 7.96
N SER A 104 12.58 9.17 6.73
CA SER A 104 12.22 8.35 5.58
C SER A 104 13.28 7.28 5.30
N PHE A 105 12.84 6.04 5.09
CA PHE A 105 13.64 4.85 4.83
C PHE A 105 13.42 4.35 3.40
N ASP A 106 14.38 3.61 2.86
CA ASP A 106 14.37 3.20 1.45
C ASP A 106 13.21 2.26 1.09
N ASP A 107 12.74 1.45 2.03
CA ASP A 107 11.60 0.55 1.85
C ASP A 107 10.89 0.20 3.17
N ASP A 108 9.82 -0.59 3.09
CA ASP A 108 9.05 -1.05 4.26
C ASP A 108 9.88 -1.90 5.20
N SER A 109 10.83 -2.69 4.69
CA SER A 109 11.68 -3.57 5.52
C SER A 109 12.65 -2.76 6.36
N ALA A 110 13.29 -1.74 5.76
CA ALA A 110 14.17 -0.82 6.47
C ALA A 110 13.39 -0.01 7.52
N THR A 111 12.16 0.43 7.21
CA THR A 111 11.28 1.13 8.15
C THR A 111 10.95 0.24 9.37
N ILE A 112 10.58 -1.03 9.13
CA ILE A 112 10.31 -1.99 10.22
C ILE A 112 11.56 -2.23 11.06
N GLN A 113 12.74 -2.42 10.44
CA GLN A 113 13.99 -2.61 11.18
C GLN A 113 14.36 -1.40 12.04
N ALA A 114 14.09 -0.18 11.58
CA ALA A 114 14.30 1.02 12.37
C ALA A 114 13.43 1.05 13.64
N LEU A 115 12.18 0.58 13.56
CA LEU A 115 11.33 0.43 14.75
C LEU A 115 11.86 -0.67 15.68
N LEU A 116 12.18 -1.84 15.14
CA LEU A 116 12.66 -2.98 15.93
C LEU A 116 13.98 -2.70 16.67
N SER A 117 14.85 -1.87 16.07
CA SER A 117 16.13 -1.46 16.66
C SER A 117 16.02 -0.26 17.61
N GLY A 118 14.85 0.40 17.70
CA GLY A 118 14.68 1.62 18.50
C GLY A 118 15.31 2.85 17.86
N GLN A 119 15.63 2.83 16.57
CA GLN A 119 16.11 4.00 15.83
C GLN A 119 15.01 5.07 15.68
N VAL A 120 13.75 4.65 15.68
CA VAL A 120 12.57 5.52 15.66
C VAL A 120 11.62 5.13 16.77
N ASP A 121 10.82 6.08 17.27
CA ASP A 121 9.85 5.87 18.34
C ASP A 121 8.59 5.16 17.84
N ALA A 122 8.23 5.41 16.58
CA ALA A 122 7.07 4.83 15.91
C ALA A 122 7.30 4.76 14.39
N ILE A 123 6.46 4.01 13.68
CA ILE A 123 6.45 4.00 12.22
C ILE A 123 5.04 4.22 11.68
N GLY A 124 4.93 4.99 10.59
CA GLY A 124 3.74 5.03 9.75
C GLY A 124 3.89 4.00 8.62
N THR A 125 3.05 2.97 8.60
CA THR A 125 3.19 1.86 7.65
C THR A 125 1.84 1.32 7.19
N THR A 126 1.80 0.16 6.52
CA THR A 126 0.57 -0.50 6.12
C THR A 126 0.07 -1.44 7.23
N GLN A 127 -1.24 -1.71 7.29
CA GLN A 127 -1.80 -2.70 8.21
C GLN A 127 -1.17 -4.10 8.04
N PHE A 128 -0.61 -4.38 6.87
CA PHE A 128 0.03 -5.67 6.58
C PHE A 128 1.41 -5.83 7.24
N ALA A 129 1.97 -4.76 7.79
CA ALA A 129 3.26 -4.80 8.47
C ALA A 129 3.20 -5.41 9.85
N ILE A 130 2.05 -5.29 10.56
CA ILE A 130 1.94 -5.75 11.96
C ILE A 130 2.19 -7.25 12.08
N GLY A 131 1.72 -8.06 11.13
CA GLY A 131 1.98 -9.51 11.13
C GLY A 131 3.47 -9.83 11.05
N ARG A 132 4.23 -9.11 10.21
CA ARG A 132 5.69 -9.28 10.09
C ARG A 132 6.44 -8.83 11.34
N ILE A 133 5.97 -7.75 11.97
CA ILE A 133 6.54 -7.27 13.23
C ILE A 133 6.28 -8.30 14.34
N GLU A 134 5.06 -8.84 14.40
CA GLU A 134 4.65 -9.84 15.38
C GLU A 134 5.42 -11.15 15.24
N GLU A 135 5.73 -11.59 14.02
CA GLU A 135 6.59 -12.75 13.76
C GLU A 135 8.02 -12.56 14.30
N THR A 136 8.54 -11.32 14.27
CA THR A 136 9.92 -11.01 14.66
C THR A 136 10.04 -10.65 16.13
N ALA A 137 9.05 -9.94 16.68
CA ALA A 137 9.04 -9.40 18.04
C ALA A 137 7.65 -9.54 18.69
N PRO A 138 7.20 -10.78 18.99
CA PRO A 138 5.86 -11.06 19.49
C PRO A 138 5.51 -10.24 20.72
N GLY A 139 4.34 -9.58 20.71
CA GLY A 139 3.78 -8.85 21.83
C GLY A 139 4.58 -7.62 22.25
N LYS A 140 5.45 -7.06 21.40
CA LYS A 140 6.23 -5.87 21.74
C LYS A 140 5.69 -4.58 21.13
N PHE A 141 4.91 -4.66 20.08
CA PHE A 141 4.40 -3.53 19.33
C PHE A 141 2.89 -3.62 19.11
N GLU A 142 2.25 -2.49 18.91
CA GLU A 142 0.82 -2.41 18.67
C GLU A 142 0.48 -1.26 17.73
N GLU A 143 -0.64 -1.37 17.02
CA GLU A 143 -1.22 -0.27 16.26
C GLU A 143 -1.80 0.77 17.23
N LYS A 144 -1.56 2.06 16.97
CA LYS A 144 -1.98 3.18 17.83
C LYS A 144 -3.13 3.97 17.22
N ILE A 145 -2.83 4.71 16.16
CA ILE A 145 -3.77 5.55 15.44
C ILE A 145 -3.62 5.27 13.94
N VAL A 146 -4.64 5.59 13.18
CA VAL A 146 -4.64 5.45 11.71
C VAL A 146 -4.34 6.79 11.07
N LEU A 147 -3.25 6.88 10.30
CA LEU A 147 -2.88 8.08 9.54
C LEU A 147 -3.88 8.35 8.42
N ALA A 148 -4.25 7.32 7.69
CA ALA A 148 -5.23 7.36 6.61
C ALA A 148 -5.65 5.94 6.23
N THR A 149 -6.75 5.85 5.47
CA THR A 149 -7.16 4.63 4.78
C THR A 149 -7.22 4.94 3.29
N ASN A 150 -6.69 4.07 2.44
CA ASN A 150 -6.84 4.21 1.01
C ASN A 150 -6.99 2.88 0.30
N TYR A 151 -7.48 2.93 -0.93
CA TYR A 151 -7.57 1.77 -1.81
C TYR A 151 -6.24 1.49 -2.52
N LYS A 152 -6.04 0.23 -2.90
CA LYS A 152 -4.93 -0.23 -3.74
C LYS A 152 -5.46 -0.64 -5.10
N GLY A 153 -4.80 -0.16 -6.16
CA GLY A 153 -5.09 -0.53 -7.54
C GLY A 153 -3.86 -1.16 -8.21
N VAL A 154 -4.09 -1.84 -9.30
CA VAL A 154 -3.02 -2.22 -10.22
C VAL A 154 -2.68 -1.00 -11.08
N GLY A 155 -1.39 -0.70 -11.21
CA GLY A 155 -0.92 0.37 -12.10
C GLY A 155 -0.55 -0.21 -13.46
N THR A 156 -1.02 0.43 -14.53
CA THR A 156 -0.65 0.13 -15.92
C THR A 156 -0.18 1.40 -16.62
N ILE A 157 0.40 1.30 -17.79
CA ILE A 157 0.84 2.47 -18.59
C ILE A 157 -0.34 3.42 -18.79
N LEU A 158 -0.07 4.71 -18.65
CA LEU A 158 -1.07 5.76 -18.82
C LEU A 158 -1.63 5.74 -20.24
N GLY A 159 -2.96 5.66 -20.37
CA GLY A 159 -3.65 5.66 -21.66
C GLY A 159 -3.69 4.30 -22.37
N ASP A 160 -3.10 3.24 -21.81
CA ASP A 160 -3.22 1.90 -22.38
C ASP A 160 -4.60 1.30 -22.03
N LYS A 161 -5.52 1.47 -22.97
CA LYS A 161 -6.91 1.04 -22.83
C LYS A 161 -7.04 -0.49 -22.78
N GLU A 162 -6.26 -1.22 -23.55
CA GLU A 162 -6.38 -2.66 -23.69
C GLU A 162 -5.97 -3.38 -22.40
N ILE A 163 -4.77 -3.06 -21.88
CA ILE A 163 -4.32 -3.68 -20.64
C ILE A 163 -5.14 -3.23 -19.44
N ASN A 164 -5.58 -1.97 -19.40
CA ASN A 164 -6.44 -1.48 -18.32
C ASN A 164 -7.79 -2.22 -18.29
N ALA A 165 -8.45 -2.37 -19.45
CA ALA A 165 -9.71 -3.12 -19.55
C ALA A 165 -9.53 -4.59 -19.17
N THR A 166 -8.43 -5.23 -19.57
CA THR A 166 -8.11 -6.61 -19.27
C THR A 166 -7.89 -6.80 -17.75
N VAL A 167 -7.13 -5.92 -17.11
CA VAL A 167 -6.93 -5.94 -15.65
C VAL A 167 -8.25 -5.72 -14.91
N ASN A 168 -9.07 -4.78 -15.36
CA ASN A 168 -10.36 -4.51 -14.72
C ASN A 168 -11.30 -5.71 -14.82
N ALA A 169 -11.45 -6.32 -16.00
CA ALA A 169 -12.26 -7.52 -16.18
C ALA A 169 -11.79 -8.67 -15.28
N PHE A 170 -10.47 -8.91 -15.22
CA PHE A 170 -9.88 -9.90 -14.32
C PHE A 170 -10.22 -9.62 -12.85
N LEU A 171 -10.13 -8.36 -12.39
CA LEU A 171 -10.44 -8.01 -11.00
C LEU A 171 -11.93 -8.15 -10.68
N GLU A 172 -12.82 -7.80 -11.61
CA GLU A 172 -14.26 -8.04 -11.47
C GLU A 172 -14.58 -9.53 -11.33
N ASP A 173 -13.97 -10.37 -12.17
CA ASP A 173 -14.12 -11.83 -12.09
C ASP A 173 -13.67 -12.37 -10.72
N LEU A 174 -12.51 -11.90 -10.21
CA LEU A 174 -12.01 -12.31 -8.90
C LEU A 174 -12.89 -11.85 -7.74
N LYS A 175 -13.54 -10.69 -7.85
CA LYS A 175 -14.53 -10.23 -6.88
C LYS A 175 -15.80 -11.08 -6.93
N ALA A 176 -16.32 -11.31 -8.14
CA ALA A 176 -17.56 -12.04 -8.34
C ALA A 176 -17.49 -13.50 -7.91
N ASN A 177 -16.34 -14.16 -8.10
CA ASN A 177 -16.15 -15.57 -7.75
C ASN A 177 -15.61 -15.80 -6.32
N GLY A 178 -15.45 -14.74 -5.50
CA GLY A 178 -15.01 -14.81 -4.12
C GLY A 178 -13.50 -14.97 -3.90
N THR A 179 -12.68 -15.00 -4.95
CA THR A 179 -11.22 -15.17 -4.82
C THR A 179 -10.56 -14.03 -4.03
N ILE A 180 -11.05 -12.80 -4.17
CA ILE A 180 -10.54 -11.67 -3.36
C ILE A 180 -10.80 -11.91 -1.88
N GLU A 181 -12.00 -12.36 -1.49
CA GLU A 181 -12.34 -12.72 -0.10
C GLU A 181 -11.41 -13.82 0.44
N GLU A 182 -11.20 -14.90 -0.34
CA GLU A 182 -10.28 -15.98 0.05
C GLU A 182 -8.85 -15.47 0.29
N LEU A 183 -8.37 -14.57 -0.57
CA LEU A 183 -7.03 -13.96 -0.42
C LEU A 183 -6.95 -13.07 0.82
N TYR A 184 -7.98 -12.29 1.13
CA TYR A 184 -8.05 -11.49 2.36
C TYR A 184 -8.02 -12.38 3.60
N GLN A 185 -8.83 -13.42 3.65
CA GLN A 185 -8.84 -14.38 4.77
C GLN A 185 -7.51 -15.10 4.92
N LYS A 186 -6.92 -15.54 3.80
CA LYS A 186 -5.66 -16.29 3.82
C LYS A 186 -4.50 -15.45 4.35
N TRP A 187 -4.34 -14.23 3.85
CA TRP A 187 -3.12 -13.43 4.08
C TRP A 187 -3.25 -12.41 5.20
N PHE A 188 -4.45 -11.89 5.43
CA PHE A 188 -4.67 -10.81 6.39
C PHE A 188 -5.57 -11.22 7.56
N LYS A 189 -6.24 -12.38 7.48
CA LYS A 189 -7.24 -12.82 8.45
C LYS A 189 -8.40 -11.82 8.62
N LEU A 190 -8.68 -11.07 7.57
CA LEU A 190 -9.73 -10.05 7.49
C LEU A 190 -10.74 -10.42 6.41
N GLY A 191 -11.97 -9.91 6.52
CA GLY A 191 -12.95 -9.95 5.45
C GLY A 191 -12.60 -8.97 4.32
N GLN A 192 -13.13 -9.22 3.12
CA GLN A 192 -12.98 -8.31 1.99
C GLN A 192 -13.65 -6.96 2.33
N PRO A 193 -12.95 -5.83 2.14
CA PRO A 193 -13.57 -4.51 2.32
C PRO A 193 -14.57 -4.23 1.19
N LYS A 194 -15.49 -3.31 1.47
CA LYS A 194 -16.40 -2.79 0.45
C LYS A 194 -15.70 -1.67 -0.32
N PHE A 195 -15.53 -1.86 -1.61
CA PHE A 195 -14.92 -0.87 -2.52
C PHE A 195 -15.99 0.11 -3.05
N GLU A 196 -16.58 0.94 -2.20
CA GLU A 196 -17.79 1.69 -2.51
C GLU A 196 -17.55 3.13 -3.02
N ALA A 197 -16.38 3.69 -2.77
CA ALA A 197 -16.18 5.11 -3.07
C ALA A 197 -15.32 5.34 -4.32
N PRO A 198 -15.77 6.23 -5.22
CA PRO A 198 -14.87 6.78 -6.22
C PRO A 198 -13.72 7.54 -5.53
N VAL A 199 -12.53 7.47 -6.08
CA VAL A 199 -11.41 8.30 -5.62
C VAL A 199 -11.43 9.57 -6.46
N GLU A 200 -11.60 10.73 -5.81
CA GLU A 200 -11.67 12.01 -6.48
C GLU A 200 -10.43 12.24 -7.39
N GLY A 201 -10.67 12.64 -8.62
CA GLY A 201 -9.62 12.91 -9.61
C GLY A 201 -8.95 11.66 -10.19
N VAL A 202 -9.52 10.47 -9.99
CA VAL A 202 -8.99 9.22 -10.56
C VAL A 202 -10.05 8.51 -11.40
N SER A 203 -9.75 8.29 -12.69
CA SER A 203 -10.51 7.39 -13.55
C SER A 203 -9.89 5.99 -13.51
N PHE A 204 -10.73 4.98 -13.34
CA PHE A 204 -10.33 3.56 -13.36
C PHE A 204 -10.45 2.94 -14.74
N THR A 205 -10.93 3.69 -15.71
CA THR A 205 -11.08 3.28 -17.11
C THR A 205 -10.45 4.31 -18.03
N VAL A 206 -9.93 3.86 -19.15
CA VAL A 206 -9.48 4.71 -20.27
C VAL A 206 -10.61 4.84 -21.27
N GLU A 207 -11.06 6.06 -21.56
CA GLU A 207 -12.10 6.35 -22.54
C GLU A 207 -11.62 6.15 -23.99
#